data_4766f138c41ebd6aaed9aaa0e2ec61a4
#
_entry.id   4766f138c41ebd6aaed9aaa0e2ec61a4
#
_cell.length_a   1.000
_cell.length_b   1.000
_cell.length_c   1.000
_cell.angle_alpha   90.00
_cell.angle_beta   90.00
_cell.angle_gamma   90.00
#
_symmetry.space_group_name_H-M   'P 1'
#
loop_
_entity.id
_entity.type
_entity.pdbx_description
1 polymer ?
#
loop_
_entity_poly.entity_id
_entity_poly.type
_entity_poly.pdbx_seq_one_letter_code
_entity_poly.pdbx_strand_id
1 'polypeptide(L)' 'MKVKNENISEAEADHDEMRQRLEEMYDRGVGLFVDGRAVLPYDKAIGAVCEDSSYMADYVFGEEGQLAQVRFDRVTAE' A
#
# COMPACT_ATOMS: atom_id res chain seq x y z
N MET A 1 2.26 25.45 -10.66
CA MET A 1 2.02 25.37 -9.99
C MET A 1 1.58 25.11 -9.37
N LYS A 2 1.80 24.78 -9.03
CA LYS A 2 1.45 24.49 -8.38
C LYS A 2 1.21 24.59 -7.43
N VAL A 3 1.13 24.66 -7.29
CA VAL A 3 0.90 24.89 -6.35
C VAL A 3 0.88 24.39 -5.44
N LYS A 4 1.08 24.20 -5.20
CA LYS A 4 1.00 23.69 -4.22
C LYS A 4 0.02 23.72 -3.40
N ASN A 5 -0.20 23.22 -3.38
CA ASN A 5 -1.13 23.22 -2.58
C ASN A 5 -0.81 23.04 -1.13
N GLU A 6 -0.62 24.06 -0.45
CA GLU A 6 -0.16 23.99 0.90
C GLU A 6 -1.19 23.51 1.88
N ASN A 7 -2.42 23.44 1.43
CA ASN A 7 -3.49 23.05 2.32
C ASN A 7 -3.59 21.57 2.51
N ILE A 8 -2.88 20.81 1.72
CA ILE A 8 -2.91 19.36 1.82
C ILE A 8 -1.88 18.93 2.85
N SER A 9 -2.32 18.18 3.84
CA SER A 9 -1.39 17.69 4.84
C SER A 9 -0.46 16.68 4.21
N GLU A 10 0.73 16.57 4.76
CA GLU A 10 1.69 15.63 4.24
C GLU A 10 1.18 14.20 4.37
N ALA A 11 0.45 13.94 5.44
CA ALA A 11 -0.09 12.59 5.64
C ALA A 11 -1.05 12.22 4.53
N GLU A 12 -1.90 13.17 4.12
CA GLU A 12 -2.84 12.88 3.05
C GLU A 12 -2.13 12.65 1.73
N ALA A 13 -1.11 13.46 1.47
CA ALA A 13 -0.36 13.30 0.24
C ALA A 13 0.34 11.95 0.20
N ASP A 14 0.89 11.54 1.34
CA ASP A 14 1.56 10.25 1.42
C ASP A 14 0.59 9.10 1.20
N HIS A 15 -0.61 9.22 1.77
CA HIS A 15 -1.63 8.19 1.60
C HIS A 15 -2.02 8.04 0.14
N ASP A 16 -2.22 9.16 -0.54
CA ASP A 16 -2.60 9.13 -1.94
C ASP A 16 -1.52 8.52 -2.80
N GLU A 17 -0.28 8.87 -2.51
CA GLU A 17 0.83 8.36 -3.26
C GLU A 17 0.96 6.85 -3.09
N MET A 18 0.82 6.38 -1.88
CA MET A 18 0.91 4.96 -1.61
C MET A 18 -0.20 4.20 -2.33
N ARG A 19 -1.43 4.73 -2.25
CA ARG A 19 -2.55 4.08 -2.91
C ARG A 19 -2.34 4.00 -4.41
N GLN A 20 -1.82 5.07 -5.01
CA GLN A 20 -1.55 5.07 -6.43
C GLN A 20 -0.52 4.01 -6.80
N ARG A 21 0.50 3.87 -6.01
CA ARG A 21 1.51 2.85 -6.29
C ARG A 21 0.93 1.46 -6.20
N LEU A 22 0.06 1.25 -5.22
CA LEU A 22 -0.56 -0.06 -5.08
C LEU A 22 -1.47 -0.36 -6.25
N GLU A 23 -2.18 0.65 -6.74
CA GLU A 23 -3.03 0.45 -7.90
C GLU A 23 -2.20 0.09 -9.13
N GLU A 24 -1.07 0.77 -9.30
CA GLU A 24 -0.21 0.48 -10.43
C GLU A 24 0.35 -0.93 -10.36
N MET A 25 0.76 -1.33 -9.18
CA MET A 25 1.26 -2.68 -8.99
C MET A 25 0.19 -3.70 -9.29
N TYR A 26 -1.01 -3.45 -8.79
CA TYR A 26 -2.12 -4.37 -9.00
C TYR A 26 -2.42 -4.50 -10.49
N ASP A 27 -2.37 -3.40 -11.22
CA ASP A 27 -2.62 -3.42 -12.65
C ASP A 27 -1.58 -4.24 -13.39
N ARG A 28 -0.41 -4.39 -12.81
CA ARG A 28 0.66 -5.17 -13.43
C ARG A 28 0.64 -6.63 -12.97
N GLY A 29 -0.36 -7.01 -12.19
CA GLY A 29 -0.49 -8.39 -11.78
C GLY A 29 0.06 -8.69 -10.40
N VAL A 30 0.45 -7.66 -9.64
CA VAL A 30 0.97 -7.87 -8.29
C VAL A 30 -0.19 -8.06 -7.34
N GLY A 31 -0.16 -9.13 -6.55
CA GLY A 31 -1.20 -9.40 -5.57
C GLY A 31 -1.02 -8.53 -4.35
N LEU A 32 -2.14 -8.08 -3.80
CA LEU A 32 -2.13 -7.28 -2.58
C LEU A 32 -2.81 -8.07 -1.47
N PHE A 33 -2.18 -8.12 -0.32
CA PHE A 33 -2.69 -8.88 0.81
C PHE A 33 -2.64 -8.04 2.08
N VAL A 34 -3.66 -8.14 2.89
CA VAL A 34 -3.69 -7.50 4.21
C VAL A 34 -4.05 -8.57 5.22
N ASP A 35 -3.17 -8.79 6.18
CA ASP A 35 -3.36 -9.80 7.23
C ASP A 35 -3.70 -11.16 6.62
N GLY A 36 -3.04 -11.49 5.52
CA GLY A 36 -3.19 -12.78 4.89
C GLY A 36 -4.34 -12.91 3.93
N ARG A 37 -5.13 -11.85 3.74
CA ARG A 37 -6.26 -11.90 2.83
C ARG A 37 -5.99 -11.09 1.58
N ALA A 38 -6.33 -11.63 0.43
CA ALA A 38 -6.19 -10.90 -0.82
C ALA A 38 -7.18 -9.74 -0.85
N VAL A 39 -6.71 -8.58 -1.26
CA VAL A 39 -7.56 -7.37 -1.30
C VAL A 39 -7.35 -6.65 -2.61
N LEU A 40 -8.29 -5.79 -2.93
CA LEU A 40 -8.18 -4.90 -4.08
C LEU A 40 -7.57 -3.59 -3.63
N PRO A 41 -6.96 -2.84 -4.55
CA PRO A 41 -6.28 -1.60 -4.14
C PRO A 41 -7.20 -0.57 -3.53
N TYR A 42 -8.49 -0.61 -3.83
CA TYR A 42 -9.43 0.34 -3.23
C TYR A 42 -10.21 -0.25 -2.07
N ASP A 43 -9.78 -1.39 -1.57
CA ASP A 43 -10.42 -2.01 -0.41
C ASP A 43 -10.20 -1.15 0.82
N LYS A 44 -11.17 -1.19 1.74
CA LYS A 44 -11.04 -0.46 2.99
C LYS A 44 -9.79 -0.85 3.76
N ALA A 45 -9.38 -2.12 3.63
CA ALA A 45 -8.19 -2.59 4.33
C ALA A 45 -6.96 -1.82 3.87
N ILE A 46 -6.90 -1.45 2.59
CA ILE A 46 -5.78 -0.68 2.10
C ILE A 46 -5.80 0.72 2.72
N GLY A 47 -6.98 1.29 2.88
CA GLY A 47 -7.08 2.57 3.56
C GLY A 47 -6.56 2.51 4.98
N ALA A 48 -6.89 1.44 5.69
CA ALA A 48 -6.40 1.26 7.04
C ALA A 48 -4.88 1.14 7.08
N VAL A 49 -4.31 0.41 6.13
CA VAL A 49 -2.86 0.27 6.03
C VAL A 49 -2.21 1.62 5.82
N CYS A 50 -2.78 2.44 4.97
CA CYS A 50 -2.20 3.75 4.67
C CYS A 50 -2.22 4.67 5.87
N GLU A 51 -3.22 4.52 6.73
CA GLU A 51 -3.37 5.41 7.87
C GLU A 51 -2.70 4.90 9.13
N ASP A 52 -2.36 3.63 9.18
CA ASP A 52 -1.88 3.01 10.41
C ASP A 52 -0.45 2.53 10.23
N SER A 53 0.47 3.14 10.94
CA SER A 53 1.87 2.78 10.83
C SER A 53 2.20 1.45 11.49
N SER A 54 1.20 0.78 12.05
CA SER A 54 1.42 -0.52 12.67
C SER A 54 1.55 -1.65 11.66
N TYR A 55 1.36 -1.36 10.39
CA TYR A 55 1.49 -2.40 9.37
C TYR A 55 2.89 -2.43 8.80
N MET A 56 3.34 -3.63 8.48
CA MET A 56 4.64 -3.84 7.90
C MET A 56 4.45 -4.39 6.50
N ALA A 57 5.15 -3.85 5.54
CA ALA A 57 5.05 -4.31 4.17
C ALA A 57 6.11 -5.37 3.90
N ASP A 58 5.67 -6.46 3.30
CA ASP A 58 6.56 -7.55 2.94
C ASP A 58 6.42 -7.76 1.44
N TYR A 59 7.53 -7.66 0.72
CA TYR A 59 7.54 -7.79 -0.73
C TYR A 59 7.99 -9.18 -1.13
N VAL A 60 7.14 -9.87 -1.88
CA VAL A 60 7.42 -11.23 -2.31
C VAL A 60 7.73 -11.21 -3.80
N PHE A 61 8.87 -11.73 -4.18
CA PHE A 61 9.33 -11.71 -5.56
C PHE A 61 9.19 -13.07 -6.21
N GLY A 62 8.90 -13.06 -7.50
CA GLY A 62 8.80 -14.28 -8.26
C GLY A 62 10.15 -14.84 -8.65
N GLU A 63 10.10 -15.92 -9.42
CA GLU A 63 11.31 -16.63 -9.77
C GLU A 63 12.26 -15.81 -10.64
N GLU A 64 11.72 -14.91 -11.42
CA GLU A 64 12.53 -14.09 -12.30
C GLU A 64 12.91 -12.76 -11.67
N GLY A 65 12.64 -12.60 -10.39
CA GLY A 65 13.00 -11.39 -9.70
C GLY A 65 11.96 -10.28 -9.77
N GLN A 66 10.85 -10.52 -10.45
CA GLN A 66 9.81 -9.52 -10.51
C GLN A 66 8.96 -9.56 -9.24
N LEU A 67 8.40 -8.42 -8.87
CA LEU A 67 7.55 -8.33 -7.69
C LEU A 67 6.25 -9.08 -7.97
N ALA A 68 5.91 -10.01 -7.11
CA ALA A 68 4.71 -10.84 -7.27
C ALA A 68 3.61 -10.45 -6.30
N GLN A 69 3.96 -10.10 -5.07
CA GLN A 69 2.97 -9.79 -4.05
C GLN A 69 3.49 -8.72 -3.12
N VAL A 70 2.58 -7.92 -2.59
CA VAL A 70 2.87 -7.03 -1.47
C VAL A 70 1.93 -7.44 -0.35
N ARG A 71 2.50 -7.81 0.77
CA ARG A 71 1.72 -8.29 1.91
C ARG A 71 1.89 -7.33 3.06
N PHE A 72 0.77 -6.88 3.59
CA PHE A 72 0.77 -6.00 4.74
C PHE A 72 0.28 -6.78 5.95
N ASP A 73 1.11 -6.86 6.95
CA ASP A 73 0.76 -7.58 8.17
C ASP A 73 0.85 -6.63 9.34
N ARG A 74 -0.12 -6.72 10.21
CA ARG A 74 -0.12 -5.88 11.40
C ARG A 74 0.98 -6.33 12.34
N VAL A 75 1.76 -5.38 12.81
CA VAL A 75 2.80 -5.65 13.78
C VAL A 75 2.18 -5.49 15.17
N THR A 76 2.23 -6.55 15.92
CA THR A 76 1.65 -6.54 17.26
C THR A 76 2.74 -6.31 18.27
N ALA A 77 2.60 -5.26 19.05
CA ALA A 77 3.58 -4.97 20.09
C ALA A 77 3.33 -5.89 21.27
N GLU A 78 4.41 -6.30 21.88
CA GLU A 78 4.31 -7.18 23.02
C GLU A 78 4.72 -6.51 24.30
#